data_8d9219e5fd182d3b9f999ddca64eea79
#
_entry.id   8d9219e5fd182d3b9f999ddca64eea79
#
_cell.length_a   1.000
_cell.length_b   1.000
_cell.length_c   1.000
_cell.angle_alpha   90.00
_cell.angle_beta   90.00
_cell.angle_gamma   90.00
#
_symmetry.space_group_name_H-M   'P 1'
#
loop_
_entity.id
_entity.type
_entity.pdbx_description
1 polymer ?
#
loop_
_entity_poly.entity_id
_entity_poly.type
_entity_poly.pdbx_seq_one_letter_code
_entity_poly.pdbx_strand_id
1 'polypeptide(L)'
;MDLFIDIADAADEIGDSENADVYNEKNIGNCDQNEFSQNKAINTVNIAVAMDEAFCFYYEDNLRLLEKCGAQLRYFSPLHDTGLPEDCDAMLLGGGYPELYAKELSENVSMLNAIKSF
;
A
#
# COMPACT_ATOMS: atom_id res chain seq x y z
N MET A 1 -4.64 -0.27 17.47
CA MET A 1 -6.06 -0.34 17.01
C MET A 1 -6.49 0.92 16.29
N ASP A 2 -6.09 2.10 16.77
CA ASP A 2 -6.43 3.36 16.10
C ASP A 2 -5.97 3.43 14.64
N LEU A 3 -4.86 2.78 14.31
CA LEU A 3 -4.32 2.73 12.94
C LEU A 3 -5.30 2.10 11.95
N PHE A 4 -6.03 1.05 12.36
CA PHE A 4 -6.99 0.36 11.48
C PHE A 4 -8.28 1.16 11.32
N ILE A 5 -8.69 1.89 12.35
CA ILE A 5 -9.83 2.81 12.29
C ILE A 5 -9.52 3.94 11.32
N ASP A 6 -8.32 4.51 11.38
CA ASP A 6 -7.88 5.59 10.48
C ASP A 6 -7.85 5.13 9.02
N ILE A 7 -7.43 3.90 8.76
CA ILE A 7 -7.44 3.32 7.40
C ILE A 7 -8.89 3.12 6.91
N ALA A 8 -9.77 2.63 7.77
CA ALA A 8 -11.18 2.44 7.43
C ALA A 8 -11.88 3.78 7.16
N ASP A 9 -11.63 4.79 7.98
CA ASP A 9 -12.17 6.13 7.81
C ASP A 9 -11.69 6.76 6.50
N ALA A 10 -10.42 6.60 6.17
CA ALA A 10 -9.86 7.07 4.89
C ALA A 10 -10.50 6.36 3.69
N ALA A 11 -10.79 5.08 3.79
CA ALA A 11 -11.47 4.33 2.74
C ALA A 11 -12.92 4.78 2.57
N ASP A 12 -13.63 5.07 3.66
CA ASP A 12 -14.99 5.59 3.62
C ASP A 12 -15.05 6.99 2.98
N GLU A 13 -14.10 7.85 3.29
CA GLU A 13 -14.00 9.18 2.68
C GLU A 13 -13.77 9.10 1.18
N ILE A 14 -12.96 8.15 0.73
CA ILE A 14 -12.72 7.91 -0.70
C ILE A 14 -14.01 7.39 -1.37
N GLY A 15 -14.77 6.57 -0.69
CA GLY A 15 -16.02 6.01 -1.22
C GLY A 15 -17.12 7.01 -1.40
N ASP A 16 -17.18 8.04 -0.56
CA ASP A 16 -18.22 9.09 -0.58
C ASP A 16 -17.86 10.28 -1.47
N SER A 17 -16.66 10.33 -2.03
CA SER A 17 -16.30 11.45 -2.87
C SER A 17 -17.04 11.38 -4.20
N GLU A 18 -17.83 12.39 -4.48
CA GLU A 18 -18.50 12.61 -5.78
C GLU A 18 -17.48 12.72 -6.93
N ASN A 19 -16.23 12.81 -6.60
CA ASN A 19 -15.12 12.79 -7.54
C ASN A 19 -14.77 11.39 -8.09
N ALA A 20 -15.50 10.36 -7.72
CA ALA A 20 -15.36 9.05 -8.34
C ALA A 20 -15.61 9.13 -9.87
N ASP A 21 -16.44 10.05 -10.31
CA ASP A 21 -16.70 10.32 -11.73
C ASP A 21 -15.52 10.98 -12.47
N VAL A 22 -14.55 11.50 -11.74
CA VAL A 22 -13.34 12.13 -12.30
C VAL A 22 -12.27 11.08 -12.62
N TYR A 23 -12.38 9.87 -12.11
CA TYR A 23 -11.61 8.75 -12.60
C TYR A 23 -12.15 8.33 -13.97
N ASN A 24 -11.98 9.22 -14.94
CA ASN A 24 -12.32 8.82 -16.26
C ASN A 24 -11.27 7.80 -16.75
N GLU A 25 -11.71 6.83 -17.50
CA GLU A 25 -10.88 5.74 -18.04
C GLU A 25 -9.64 6.24 -18.78
N LYS A 26 -9.62 7.51 -19.19
CA LYS A 26 -8.49 8.12 -19.88
C LYS A 26 -7.28 8.37 -18.98
N ASN A 27 -7.50 8.56 -17.68
CA ASN A 27 -6.38 8.74 -16.73
C ASN A 27 -5.79 7.40 -16.29
N ILE A 28 -6.57 6.34 -16.32
CA ILE A 28 -6.10 4.97 -16.05
C ILE A 28 -5.32 4.43 -17.26
N GLY A 29 -5.71 4.82 -18.47
CA GLY A 29 -5.02 4.44 -19.70
C GLY A 29 -3.67 5.12 -19.92
N ASN A 30 -3.36 6.16 -19.15
CA ASN A 30 -2.12 6.92 -19.27
C ASN A 30 -0.94 6.31 -18.52
N CYS A 31 -1.09 5.17 -17.90
CA CYS A 31 0.04 4.30 -17.59
C CYS A 31 0.55 3.64 -18.88
N ASP A 32 0.55 4.39 -19.99
CA ASP A 32 1.03 3.89 -21.26
C ASP A 32 2.52 3.63 -21.19
N GLN A 33 2.88 2.44 -21.62
CA GLN A 33 4.25 1.94 -21.63
C GLN A 33 5.22 2.88 -22.38
N ASN A 34 4.70 3.73 -23.24
CA ASN A 34 5.50 4.62 -24.08
C ASN A 34 5.98 5.88 -23.34
N GLU A 35 5.20 6.42 -22.44
CA GLU A 35 5.64 7.58 -21.62
C GLU A 35 6.64 7.16 -20.55
N PHE A 36 6.46 5.96 -20.00
CA PHE A 36 7.37 5.42 -19.00
C PHE A 36 8.76 5.08 -19.56
N SER A 37 8.82 4.69 -20.82
CA SER A 37 10.07 4.30 -21.46
C SER A 37 11.03 5.48 -21.69
N GLN A 38 10.51 6.68 -21.82
CA GLN A 38 11.30 7.88 -22.12
C GLN A 38 11.86 8.57 -20.88
N ASN A 39 11.26 8.36 -19.71
CA ASN A 39 11.69 8.95 -18.45
C ASN A 39 12.44 7.98 -17.54
N LYS A 40 13.09 7.00 -18.11
CA LYS A 40 13.74 5.89 -17.43
C LYS A 40 14.86 6.26 -16.44
N ALA A 41 15.23 7.49 -16.34
CA ALA A 41 16.33 7.92 -15.48
C ALA A 41 15.89 8.46 -14.11
N ILE A 42 14.58 8.56 -13.85
CA ILE A 42 14.13 9.37 -12.75
C ILE A 42 13.19 8.58 -11.83
N ASN A 43 13.72 8.25 -10.67
CA ASN A 43 12.98 7.90 -9.47
C ASN A 43 12.06 6.68 -9.57
N THR A 44 12.67 5.52 -9.44
CA THR A 44 11.93 4.32 -9.07
C THR A 44 11.28 4.55 -7.71
N VAL A 45 9.96 4.43 -7.62
CA VAL A 45 9.21 4.54 -6.37
C VAL A 45 9.23 3.19 -5.67
N ASN A 46 9.70 3.16 -4.44
CA ASN A 46 9.70 1.97 -3.61
C ASN A 46 8.44 1.96 -2.74
N ILE A 47 7.62 0.93 -2.88
CA ILE A 47 6.38 0.77 -2.10
C ILE A 47 6.54 -0.41 -1.16
N ALA A 48 6.43 -0.15 0.14
CA ALA A 48 6.34 -1.20 1.15
C ALA A 48 4.93 -1.78 1.16
N VAL A 49 4.79 -3.07 0.91
CA VAL A 49 3.50 -3.76 0.85
C VAL A 49 3.40 -4.74 2.02
N ALA A 50 2.44 -4.50 2.90
CA ALA A 50 2.16 -5.42 4.00
C ALA A 50 1.58 -6.72 3.44
N MET A 51 2.23 -7.84 3.71
CA MET A 51 1.81 -9.15 3.23
C MET A 51 2.08 -10.20 4.30
N ASP A 52 1.04 -10.62 4.98
CA ASP A 52 1.06 -11.70 5.96
C ASP A 52 -0.37 -12.21 6.20
N GLU A 53 -0.56 -12.98 7.26
CA GLU A 53 -1.85 -13.56 7.60
C GLU A 53 -2.91 -12.51 7.95
N ALA A 54 -2.49 -11.34 8.44
CA ALA A 54 -3.39 -10.23 8.76
C ALA A 54 -3.70 -9.35 7.54
N PHE A 55 -2.76 -9.25 6.60
CA PHE A 55 -2.88 -8.42 5.41
C PHE A 55 -2.62 -9.27 4.16
N CYS A 56 -3.64 -9.98 3.70
CA CYS A 56 -3.50 -10.96 2.63
C CYS A 56 -4.43 -10.75 1.43
N PHE A 57 -5.34 -9.77 1.49
CA PHE A 57 -6.29 -9.54 0.42
C PHE A 57 -5.76 -8.51 -0.59
N TYR A 58 -5.06 -9.04 -1.59
CA TYR A 58 -4.56 -8.26 -2.71
C TYR A 58 -4.96 -8.92 -4.02
N TYR A 59 -5.35 -8.10 -4.98
CA TYR A 59 -5.46 -8.56 -6.35
C TYR A 59 -4.07 -8.50 -6.99
N GLU A 60 -3.61 -9.63 -7.45
CA GLU A 60 -2.29 -9.74 -8.09
C GLU A 60 -2.15 -8.78 -9.29
N ASP A 61 -3.23 -8.60 -10.03
CA ASP A 61 -3.27 -7.68 -11.16
C ASP A 61 -2.99 -6.23 -10.75
N ASN A 62 -3.47 -5.82 -9.57
CA ASN A 62 -3.20 -4.49 -9.03
C ASN A 62 -1.72 -4.32 -8.67
N LEU A 63 -1.12 -5.33 -8.05
CA LEU A 63 0.30 -5.32 -7.72
C LEU A 63 1.16 -5.28 -8.98
N ARG A 64 0.81 -6.08 -9.97
CA ARG A 64 1.49 -6.07 -11.27
C ARG A 64 1.36 -4.73 -11.99
N LEU A 65 0.20 -4.08 -11.86
CA LEU A 65 -0.02 -2.75 -12.45
C LEU A 65 0.90 -1.71 -11.83
N LEU A 66 1.07 -1.74 -10.51
CA LEU A 66 2.02 -0.87 -9.82
C LEU A 66 3.45 -1.07 -10.33
N GLU A 67 3.87 -2.31 -10.50
CA GLU A 67 5.19 -2.64 -11.05
C GLU A 67 5.34 -2.14 -12.50
N LYS A 68 4.30 -2.31 -13.32
CA LYS A 68 4.29 -1.80 -14.70
C LYS A 68 4.37 -0.28 -14.75
N CYS A 69 3.83 0.40 -13.75
CA CYS A 69 3.93 1.85 -13.63
C CYS A 69 5.28 2.33 -13.07
N GLY A 70 6.22 1.43 -12.82
CA GLY A 70 7.58 1.75 -12.40
C GLY A 70 7.83 1.63 -10.91
N ALA A 71 6.87 1.15 -10.14
CA ALA A 71 7.07 0.91 -8.72
C ALA A 71 7.89 -0.36 -8.46
N GLN A 72 8.71 -0.32 -7.43
CA GLN A 72 9.32 -1.52 -6.85
C GLN A 72 8.57 -1.88 -5.59
N LEU A 73 8.03 -3.08 -5.54
CA LEU A 73 7.29 -3.56 -4.38
C LEU A 73 8.25 -4.26 -3.42
N ARG A 74 8.21 -3.85 -2.16
CA ARG A 74 8.99 -4.46 -1.07
C ARG A 74 8.02 -4.97 -0.01
N TYR A 75 7.94 -6.28 0.11
CA TYR A 75 7.00 -6.90 1.03
C TYR A 75 7.54 -6.93 2.44
N PHE A 76 6.66 -6.74 3.41
CA PHE A 76 6.97 -6.84 4.82
C PHE A 76 5.80 -7.45 5.59
N SER A 77 6.07 -7.98 6.77
CA SER A 77 5.05 -8.56 7.63
C SER A 77 4.84 -7.72 8.88
N PRO A 78 3.70 -7.04 9.02
CA PRO A 78 3.38 -6.35 10.27
C PRO A 78 3.34 -7.26 11.50
N LEU A 79 3.06 -8.56 11.33
CA LEU A 79 3.04 -9.53 12.42
C LEU A 79 4.42 -10.03 12.83
N HIS A 80 5.30 -10.26 11.86
CA HIS A 80 6.55 -11.02 12.09
C HIS A 80 7.81 -10.17 11.98
N ASP A 81 7.78 -9.08 11.27
CA ASP A 81 8.91 -8.19 11.10
C ASP A 81 8.97 -7.13 12.21
N THR A 82 10.15 -6.60 12.48
CA THR A 82 10.37 -5.58 13.51
C THR A 82 10.38 -4.16 12.99
N GLY A 83 10.36 -3.98 11.67
CA GLY A 83 10.40 -2.67 11.04
C GLY A 83 10.04 -2.72 9.56
N LEU A 84 10.02 -1.55 8.95
CA LEU A 84 9.71 -1.41 7.53
C LEU A 84 10.96 -1.66 6.67
N PRO A 85 10.77 -2.06 5.39
CA PRO A 85 11.88 -2.09 4.44
C PRO A 85 12.53 -0.71 4.31
N GLU A 86 13.83 -0.70 4.08
CA GLU A 86 14.58 0.55 3.90
C GLU A 86 14.22 1.22 2.57
N ASP A 87 14.40 2.53 2.52
CA ASP A 87 14.24 3.36 1.31
C ASP A 87 12.86 3.22 0.65
N CYS A 88 11.80 3.17 1.45
CA CYS A 88 10.43 3.16 0.94
C CYS A 88 9.84 4.56 0.87
N ASP A 89 9.24 4.87 -0.27
CA ASP A 89 8.60 6.16 -0.54
C ASP A 89 7.11 6.14 -0.21
N ALA A 90 6.51 4.96 -0.21
CA ALA A 90 5.09 4.76 0.07
C ALA A 90 4.86 3.44 0.81
N MET A 91 3.70 3.31 1.41
CA MET A 91 3.29 2.11 2.12
C MET A 91 1.87 1.72 1.71
N LEU A 92 1.67 0.44 1.44
CA LEU A 92 0.37 -0.14 1.13
C LEU A 92 -0.01 -1.15 2.20
N LEU A 93 -1.05 -0.82 2.95
CA LEU A 93 -1.70 -1.72 3.90
C LEU A 93 -3.03 -2.13 3.28
N GLY A 94 -3.09 -3.31 2.74
CA GLY A 94 -4.27 -3.82 2.05
C GLY A 94 -5.32 -4.42 2.98
N GLY A 95 -6.23 -5.15 2.40
CA GLY A 95 -7.26 -5.86 3.14
C GLY A 95 -6.77 -7.15 3.78
N GLY A 96 -7.64 -7.75 4.56
CA GLY A 96 -7.35 -9.02 5.24
C GLY A 96 -8.20 -9.18 6.50
N TYR A 97 -7.59 -9.77 7.51
CA TYR A 97 -8.21 -10.01 8.82
C TYR A 97 -7.39 -9.43 9.97
N PRO A 98 -7.04 -8.13 9.94
CA PRO A 98 -6.24 -7.55 11.02
C PRO A 98 -6.91 -7.64 12.38
N GLU A 99 -8.24 -7.63 12.42
CA GLU A 99 -9.01 -7.79 13.66
C GLU A 99 -8.81 -9.14 14.34
N LEU A 100 -8.52 -10.19 13.58
CA LEU A 100 -8.22 -11.52 14.13
C LEU A 100 -6.84 -11.58 14.77
N TYR A 101 -5.94 -10.70 14.35
CA TYR A 101 -4.55 -10.61 14.79
C TYR A 101 -4.27 -9.34 15.58
N ALA A 102 -5.32 -8.69 16.09
CA ALA A 102 -5.21 -7.40 16.77
C ALA A 102 -4.27 -7.45 17.97
N LYS A 103 -4.28 -8.55 18.73
CA LYS A 103 -3.40 -8.76 19.87
C LYS A 103 -1.93 -8.81 19.43
N GLU A 104 -1.62 -9.66 18.49
CA GLU A 104 -0.27 -9.85 17.96
C GLU A 104 0.27 -8.56 17.34
N LEU A 105 -0.57 -7.86 16.57
CA LEU A 105 -0.21 -6.58 15.99
C LEU A 105 0.07 -5.53 17.06
N SER A 106 -0.73 -5.48 18.12
CA SER A 106 -0.55 -4.53 19.22
C SER A 106 0.70 -4.80 20.04
N GLU A 107 1.11 -6.04 20.14
CA GLU A 107 2.33 -6.47 20.84
C GLU A 107 3.60 -6.15 20.05
N ASN A 108 3.50 -6.00 18.74
CA ASN A 108 4.63 -5.63 17.89
C ASN A 108 4.85 -4.11 17.90
N VAL A 109 5.27 -3.60 19.05
CA VAL A 109 5.47 -2.16 19.30
C VAL A 109 6.50 -1.55 18.36
N SER A 110 7.55 -2.28 18.03
CA SER A 110 8.60 -1.83 17.11
C SER A 110 8.02 -1.53 15.72
N MET A 111 7.21 -2.43 15.19
CA MET A 111 6.56 -2.25 13.90
C MET A 111 5.55 -1.11 13.94
N LEU A 112 4.73 -1.01 14.99
CA LEU A 112 3.77 0.08 15.15
C LEU A 112 4.46 1.44 15.15
N ASN A 113 5.56 1.56 15.86
CA ASN A 113 6.35 2.79 15.89
C ASN A 113 6.94 3.11 14.52
N ALA A 114 7.43 2.12 13.80
CA ALA A 114 7.96 2.28 12.45
C ALA A 114 6.88 2.80 11.48
N ILE A 115 5.68 2.24 11.54
CA ILE A 115 4.55 2.67 10.71
C ILE A 115 4.11 4.09 11.07
N LYS A 116 4.03 4.43 12.36
CA LYS A 116 3.64 5.77 12.79
C LYS A 116 4.67 6.85 12.43
N SER A 117 5.92 6.47 12.33
CA SER A 117 7.02 7.38 12.00
C SER A 117 7.19 7.57 10.50
N PHE A 118 6.54 6.74 9.70
CA PHE A 118 6.62 6.79 8.24
C PHE A 118 5.92 8.01 7.67
#